data_444a3cc2fed7c2dc0dc4e24c2454d7a1
#
_entry.id   444a3cc2fed7c2dc0dc4e24c2454d7a1
#
_cell.length_a   1.000
_cell.length_b   1.000
_cell.length_c   1.000
_cell.angle_alpha   90.00
_cell.angle_beta   90.00
_cell.angle_gamma   90.00
#
_symmetry.space_group_name_H-M   'P 1'
#
loop_
_entity.id
_entity.type
_entity.pdbx_description
1 polymer ?
#
loop_
_entity_poly.entity_id
_entity_poly.type
_entity_poly.pdbx_seq_one_letter_code
_entity_poly.pdbx_strand_id
1 'polypeptide(L)'
;MKKLLIDCDTGIDDSIAILYALKHPRVRVMGICTGYGNSSAAQSTENTLRIIKLARPGYEVPVAVGAAAPLNGNWPGPNAIVHGANGIGDIELPESTQKPIEEPAPEFIVRMAREHPGELTLVTLGRMTNLALALQIEPKLPRLLRNVVSMGGTVFAAGNCSPVAEANIAGDPEAADMVMHAGFDLLLVGLDVTHKVQLTAAHLASLDRWCAPENRAIADYILGAMKHYFRFNRLADYDLDHCPVHDPLAMLLAVDPSAGVYRKMPARVECGGTYCRGMVVTDRRIVPFDSPYITVCLDVDVTRAVETLLAVFTEKDPAI
;
A
#
# COMPACT_ATOMS: atom_id res chain seq x y z
N MET A 1 0.16 7.23 19.93
CA MET A 1 0.20 7.32 18.46
C MET A 1 0.84 6.06 17.91
N LYS A 2 0.29 5.48 16.83
CA LYS A 2 0.92 4.38 16.12
C LYS A 2 2.10 4.91 15.28
N LYS A 3 3.27 4.28 15.38
CA LYS A 3 4.44 4.59 14.58
C LYS A 3 4.39 3.73 13.31
N LEU A 4 4.26 4.37 12.14
CA LEU A 4 4.24 3.69 10.85
C LEU A 4 5.51 4.00 10.06
N LEU A 5 6.09 2.99 9.46
CA LEU A 5 7.02 3.10 8.35
C LEU A 5 6.29 2.61 7.11
N ILE A 6 6.34 3.36 6.02
CA ILE A 6 5.61 3.05 4.78
C ILE A 6 6.62 2.64 3.72
N ASP A 7 6.33 1.60 2.95
CA ASP A 7 7.09 1.17 1.77
C ASP A 7 6.14 1.10 0.58
N CYS A 8 6.36 1.92 -0.46
CA CYS A 8 5.40 2.19 -1.52
C CYS A 8 6.07 2.41 -2.88
N ASP A 9 5.30 2.31 -3.95
CA ASP A 9 5.72 2.64 -5.31
C ASP A 9 4.86 3.79 -5.91
N THR A 10 4.59 4.77 -5.13
CA THR A 10 3.65 5.89 -5.14
C THR A 10 2.91 6.11 -6.44
N GLY A 11 1.80 5.42 -6.55
CA GLY A 11 0.75 5.58 -7.53
C GLY A 11 -0.42 6.43 -6.99
N ILE A 12 -1.59 6.32 -7.63
CA ILE A 12 -2.80 7.06 -7.24
C ILE A 12 -3.27 6.62 -5.86
N ASP A 13 -3.45 5.32 -5.61
CA ASP A 13 -3.95 4.78 -4.36
C ASP A 13 -2.91 4.81 -3.24
N ASP A 14 -1.62 4.54 -3.52
CA ASP A 14 -0.52 4.83 -2.57
C ASP A 14 -0.60 6.26 -2.04
N SER A 15 -0.79 7.24 -2.93
CA SER A 15 -0.84 8.65 -2.55
C SER A 15 -2.00 8.95 -1.60
N ILE A 16 -3.17 8.33 -1.82
CA ILE A 16 -4.33 8.46 -0.93
C ILE A 16 -4.04 7.80 0.43
N ALA A 17 -3.39 6.62 0.43
CA ALA A 17 -2.97 5.93 1.65
C ALA A 17 -1.96 6.75 2.45
N ILE A 18 -0.97 7.37 1.79
CA ILE A 18 0.01 8.26 2.42
C ILE A 18 -0.68 9.50 3.01
N LEU A 19 -1.58 10.16 2.25
CA LEU A 19 -2.34 11.31 2.72
C LEU A 19 -3.19 10.94 3.95
N TYR A 20 -3.86 9.78 3.91
CA TYR A 20 -4.62 9.27 5.07
C TYR A 20 -3.73 9.13 6.31
N ALA A 21 -2.56 8.47 6.17
CA ALA A 21 -1.64 8.27 7.29
C ALA A 21 -1.10 9.60 7.85
N LEU A 22 -0.72 10.55 6.98
CA LEU A 22 -0.17 11.84 7.37
C LEU A 22 -1.20 12.76 8.03
N LYS A 23 -2.48 12.63 7.70
CA LYS A 23 -3.57 13.43 8.27
C LYS A 23 -4.23 12.77 9.47
N HIS A 24 -3.99 11.46 9.71
CA HIS A 24 -4.66 10.72 10.77
C HIS A 24 -4.10 11.09 12.16
N PRO A 25 -4.93 11.58 13.12
CA PRO A 25 -4.45 12.16 14.40
C PRO A 25 -3.77 11.15 15.34
N ARG A 26 -4.02 9.83 15.16
CA ARG A 26 -3.43 8.77 15.99
C ARG A 26 -2.20 8.11 15.34
N VAL A 27 -1.71 8.64 14.21
CA VAL A 27 -0.58 8.10 13.46
C VAL A 27 0.61 9.05 13.51
N ARG A 28 1.80 8.48 13.58
CA ARG A 28 3.07 9.15 13.30
C ARG A 28 3.78 8.37 12.21
N VAL A 29 3.90 8.96 11.04
CA VAL A 29 4.71 8.40 9.96
C VAL A 29 6.17 8.69 10.28
N MET A 30 6.95 7.63 10.49
CA MET A 30 8.35 7.71 10.89
C MET A 30 9.30 7.86 9.70
N GLY A 31 8.83 7.51 8.52
CA GLY A 31 9.51 7.65 7.25
C GLY A 31 8.77 6.91 6.14
N ILE A 32 9.17 7.16 4.90
CA ILE A 32 8.62 6.51 3.72
C ILE A 32 9.77 5.98 2.88
N CYS A 33 9.73 4.69 2.58
CA CYS A 33 10.58 4.00 1.62
C CYS A 33 9.86 4.00 0.28
N THR A 34 10.61 4.19 -0.81
CA THR A 34 10.04 4.15 -2.15
C THR A 34 10.68 3.03 -2.97
N GLY A 35 9.97 2.55 -3.96
CA GLY A 35 10.45 1.50 -4.85
C GLY A 35 9.90 1.66 -6.25
N TYR A 36 10.27 0.72 -7.11
CA TYR A 36 9.72 0.59 -8.46
C TYR A 36 8.35 -0.10 -8.41
N GLY A 37 7.52 0.15 -9.41
CA GLY A 37 6.26 -0.57 -9.55
C GLY A 37 5.26 0.15 -10.43
N ASN A 38 4.39 0.94 -9.84
CA ASN A 38 3.46 1.80 -10.55
C ASN A 38 4.22 2.82 -11.43
N SER A 39 5.39 3.26 -10.94
CA SER A 39 6.36 4.07 -11.65
C SER A 39 7.79 3.62 -11.32
N SER A 40 8.81 4.29 -11.88
CA SER A 40 10.20 4.05 -11.47
C SER A 40 10.41 4.47 -10.01
N ALA A 41 11.41 3.89 -9.33
CA ALA A 41 11.76 4.30 -7.97
C ALA A 41 12.04 5.81 -7.86
N ALA A 42 12.65 6.41 -8.88
CA ALA A 42 12.89 7.86 -8.93
C ALA A 42 11.57 8.65 -9.01
N GLN A 43 10.64 8.26 -9.90
CA GLN A 43 9.34 8.90 -10.02
C GLN A 43 8.47 8.69 -8.79
N SER A 44 8.50 7.49 -8.20
CA SER A 44 7.83 7.19 -6.92
C SER A 44 8.34 8.10 -5.79
N THR A 45 9.66 8.31 -5.72
CA THR A 45 10.28 9.22 -4.76
C THR A 45 9.80 10.65 -4.95
N GLU A 46 9.81 11.14 -6.18
CA GLU A 46 9.35 12.48 -6.53
C GLU A 46 7.88 12.66 -6.15
N ASN A 47 7.02 11.70 -6.51
CA ASN A 47 5.60 11.70 -6.16
C ASN A 47 5.41 11.74 -4.64
N THR A 48 6.13 10.89 -3.89
CA THR A 48 6.08 10.84 -2.43
C THR A 48 6.41 12.20 -1.80
N LEU A 49 7.48 12.86 -2.25
CA LEU A 49 7.88 14.17 -1.76
C LEU A 49 6.83 15.24 -2.03
N ARG A 50 6.20 15.22 -3.20
CA ARG A 50 5.10 16.12 -3.57
C ARG A 50 3.85 15.87 -2.72
N ILE A 51 3.52 14.60 -2.44
CA ILE A 51 2.40 14.23 -1.57
C ILE A 51 2.63 14.65 -0.11
N ILE A 52 3.86 14.50 0.43
CA ILE A 52 4.21 15.01 1.76
C ILE A 52 4.04 16.53 1.81
N LYS A 53 4.52 17.26 0.77
CA LYS A 53 4.35 18.70 0.67
C LYS A 53 2.87 19.10 0.63
N LEU A 54 2.03 18.35 -0.08
CA LEU A 54 0.59 18.57 -0.13
C LEU A 54 -0.07 18.35 1.23
N ALA A 55 0.32 17.29 1.94
CA ALA A 55 -0.25 16.90 3.23
C ALA A 55 0.08 17.89 4.36
N ARG A 56 1.25 18.55 4.33
CA ARG A 56 1.74 19.48 5.38
C ARG A 56 1.64 18.85 6.78
N PRO A 57 2.32 17.76 7.08
CA PRO A 57 2.15 17.01 8.33
C PRO A 57 2.58 17.77 9.60
N GLY A 58 3.27 18.92 9.47
CA GLY A 58 3.78 19.71 10.60
C GLY A 58 5.04 19.13 11.23
N TYR A 59 5.64 18.11 10.62
CA TYR A 59 6.88 17.48 11.03
C TYR A 59 7.62 16.90 9.81
N GLU A 60 8.91 16.67 9.97
CA GLU A 60 9.72 16.05 8.92
C GLU A 60 9.40 14.56 8.78
N VAL A 61 9.24 14.12 7.52
CA VAL A 61 9.03 12.73 7.14
C VAL A 61 10.15 12.35 6.19
N PRO A 62 11.20 11.65 6.64
CA PRO A 62 12.29 11.24 5.78
C PRO A 62 11.81 10.29 4.68
N VAL A 63 12.35 10.45 3.48
CA VAL A 63 12.06 9.59 2.32
C VAL A 63 13.34 8.91 1.88
N ALA A 64 13.36 7.59 1.86
CA ALA A 64 14.49 6.77 1.44
C ALA A 64 14.20 6.12 0.08
N VAL A 65 15.17 6.21 -0.85
CA VAL A 65 15.07 5.59 -2.16
C VAL A 65 15.44 4.11 -2.06
N GLY A 66 14.61 3.24 -2.61
CA GLY A 66 14.81 1.80 -2.56
C GLY A 66 15.04 1.17 -3.92
N ALA A 67 14.68 -0.11 -4.02
CA ALA A 67 14.92 -0.95 -5.18
C ALA A 67 14.34 -0.37 -6.46
N ALA A 68 15.10 -0.50 -7.56
CA ALA A 68 14.69 -0.09 -8.90
C ALA A 68 14.23 -1.27 -9.77
N ALA A 69 14.39 -2.51 -9.26
CA ALA A 69 14.05 -3.75 -9.98
C ALA A 69 13.78 -4.88 -8.97
N PRO A 70 13.12 -5.98 -9.39
CA PRO A 70 12.91 -7.17 -8.56
C PRO A 70 14.22 -7.88 -8.21
N LEU A 71 14.18 -8.76 -7.21
CA LEU A 71 15.33 -9.60 -6.84
C LEU A 71 15.83 -10.41 -8.03
N ASN A 72 14.89 -10.92 -8.84
CA ASN A 72 15.19 -11.68 -10.04
C ASN A 72 14.46 -11.08 -11.25
N GLY A 73 15.22 -10.85 -12.33
CA GLY A 73 14.67 -10.36 -13.58
C GLY A 73 14.70 -8.84 -13.70
N ASN A 74 13.89 -8.34 -14.60
CA ASN A 74 13.81 -6.92 -14.93
C ASN A 74 12.40 -6.38 -14.66
N TRP A 75 12.33 -5.14 -14.22
CA TRP A 75 11.07 -4.44 -14.18
C TRP A 75 10.63 -4.05 -15.61
N PRO A 76 9.40 -4.42 -16.04
CA PRO A 76 8.94 -4.18 -17.42
C PRO A 76 8.60 -2.71 -17.73
N GLY A 77 8.69 -1.84 -16.74
CA GLY A 77 8.33 -0.42 -16.87
C GLY A 77 7.01 -0.06 -16.17
N PRO A 78 6.66 1.24 -16.18
CA PRO A 78 5.48 1.76 -15.49
C PRO A 78 4.17 1.34 -16.15
N ASN A 79 3.10 1.21 -15.36
CA ASN A 79 1.75 0.98 -15.87
C ASN A 79 1.00 2.32 -16.03
N ALA A 80 1.35 3.09 -17.05
CA ALA A 80 0.78 4.41 -17.30
C ALA A 80 -0.73 4.38 -17.62
N ILE A 81 -1.29 3.24 -18.05
CA ILE A 81 -2.72 3.10 -18.31
C ILE A 81 -3.51 3.22 -16.99
N VAL A 82 -2.95 2.66 -15.89
CA VAL A 82 -3.58 2.66 -14.57
C VAL A 82 -3.34 3.95 -13.82
N HIS A 83 -2.07 4.40 -13.76
CA HIS A 83 -1.66 5.48 -12.86
C HIS A 83 -1.31 6.80 -13.58
N GLY A 84 -1.44 6.87 -14.89
CA GLY A 84 -0.98 8.02 -15.70
C GLY A 84 0.52 7.98 -15.97
N ALA A 85 0.99 8.88 -16.84
CA ALA A 85 2.40 8.95 -17.24
C ALA A 85 3.32 9.36 -16.08
N ASN A 86 2.84 10.22 -15.19
CA ASN A 86 3.57 10.65 -14.00
C ASN A 86 3.34 9.76 -12.75
N GLY A 87 2.51 8.71 -12.87
CA GLY A 87 2.20 7.78 -11.80
C GLY A 87 1.11 8.22 -10.81
N ILE A 88 0.65 9.48 -10.86
CA ILE A 88 -0.36 10.05 -9.94
C ILE A 88 -1.55 10.67 -10.68
N GLY A 89 -2.01 10.00 -11.76
CA GLY A 89 -3.18 10.41 -12.54
C GLY A 89 -2.95 11.62 -13.42
N ASP A 90 -1.71 11.88 -13.80
CA ASP A 90 -1.27 13.05 -14.58
C ASP A 90 -1.59 14.40 -13.91
N ILE A 91 -1.76 14.38 -12.59
CA ILE A 91 -1.97 15.61 -11.81
C ILE A 91 -0.61 16.27 -11.54
N GLU A 92 -0.51 17.53 -11.89
CA GLU A 92 0.66 18.35 -11.60
C GLU A 92 0.60 18.88 -10.17
N LEU A 93 1.50 18.40 -9.30
CA LEU A 93 1.70 18.92 -7.96
C LEU A 93 2.97 19.77 -7.91
N PRO A 94 2.99 20.82 -7.07
CA PRO A 94 4.18 21.66 -6.89
C PRO A 94 5.38 20.84 -6.40
N GLU A 95 6.54 21.04 -7.01
CA GLU A 95 7.79 20.40 -6.62
C GLU A 95 8.11 20.60 -5.14
N SER A 96 8.62 19.56 -4.49
CA SER A 96 9.10 19.62 -3.11
C SER A 96 10.51 20.20 -3.05
N THR A 97 10.79 21.00 -2.02
CA THR A 97 12.15 21.40 -1.69
C THR A 97 12.89 20.36 -0.84
N GLN A 98 12.14 19.46 -0.20
CA GLN A 98 12.70 18.33 0.52
C GLN A 98 13.37 17.37 -0.46
N LYS A 99 14.54 16.84 -0.09
CA LYS A 99 15.25 15.81 -0.84
C LYS A 99 15.12 14.47 -0.12
N PRO A 100 15.24 13.34 -0.84
CA PRO A 100 15.36 12.05 -0.16
C PRO A 100 16.64 12.02 0.68
N ILE A 101 16.64 11.18 1.70
CA ILE A 101 17.86 10.92 2.50
C ILE A 101 18.82 10.07 1.67
N GLU A 102 20.13 10.12 2.02
CA GLU A 102 21.17 9.37 1.29
C GLU A 102 21.13 7.86 1.58
N GLU A 103 20.56 7.48 2.74
CA GLU A 103 20.47 6.09 3.17
C GLU A 103 19.44 5.33 2.31
N PRO A 104 19.82 4.18 1.70
CA PRO A 104 18.89 3.37 0.92
C PRO A 104 17.74 2.80 1.77
N ALA A 105 16.58 2.57 1.15
CA ALA A 105 15.39 2.12 1.87
C ALA A 105 15.57 0.81 2.67
N PRO A 106 16.25 -0.24 2.19
CA PRO A 106 16.46 -1.45 2.99
C PRO A 106 17.26 -1.20 4.28
N GLU A 107 18.31 -0.36 4.21
CA GLU A 107 19.15 0.02 5.36
C GLU A 107 18.35 0.91 6.31
N PHE A 108 17.57 1.85 5.77
CA PHE A 108 16.66 2.70 6.53
C PHE A 108 15.62 1.90 7.31
N ILE A 109 15.00 0.87 6.70
CA ILE A 109 14.07 -0.05 7.38
C ILE A 109 14.75 -0.72 8.56
N VAL A 110 15.96 -1.26 8.36
CA VAL A 110 16.74 -1.95 9.41
C VAL A 110 17.09 -1.00 10.54
N ARG A 111 17.59 0.19 10.23
CA ARG A 111 17.97 1.19 11.25
C ARG A 111 16.73 1.60 12.06
N MET A 112 15.65 1.95 11.41
CA MET A 112 14.41 2.36 12.09
C MET A 112 13.85 1.24 12.98
N ALA A 113 13.91 -0.01 12.53
CA ALA A 113 13.47 -1.15 13.34
C ALA A 113 14.37 -1.38 14.58
N ARG A 114 15.67 -1.13 14.47
CA ARG A 114 16.62 -1.21 15.59
C ARG A 114 16.46 -0.06 16.59
N GLU A 115 16.13 1.14 16.11
CA GLU A 115 15.89 2.33 16.95
C GLU A 115 14.56 2.26 17.71
N HIS A 116 13.57 1.53 17.16
CA HIS A 116 12.22 1.42 17.69
C HIS A 116 11.74 -0.03 17.81
N PRO A 117 12.45 -0.90 18.55
CA PRO A 117 12.19 -2.33 18.57
C PRO A 117 10.80 -2.64 19.13
N GLY A 118 10.00 -3.39 18.35
CA GLY A 118 8.64 -3.79 18.69
C GLY A 118 7.58 -2.66 18.63
N GLU A 119 7.96 -1.46 18.16
CA GLU A 119 7.04 -0.33 18.12
C GLU A 119 6.54 0.00 16.70
N LEU A 120 7.34 -0.31 15.67
CA LEU A 120 7.05 0.05 14.28
C LEU A 120 6.15 -0.97 13.60
N THR A 121 5.06 -0.51 13.01
CA THR A 121 4.35 -1.23 11.96
C THR A 121 4.92 -0.80 10.61
N LEU A 122 5.42 -1.75 9.83
CA LEU A 122 5.77 -1.51 8.43
C LEU A 122 4.54 -1.77 7.57
N VAL A 123 4.16 -0.79 6.75
CA VAL A 123 3.06 -0.92 5.78
C VAL A 123 3.66 -0.96 4.39
N THR A 124 3.59 -2.11 3.71
CA THR A 124 4.05 -2.27 2.33
C THR A 124 2.86 -2.15 1.39
N LEU A 125 2.89 -1.15 0.51
CA LEU A 125 1.84 -0.86 -0.47
C LEU A 125 2.25 -1.29 -1.88
N GLY A 126 3.56 -1.38 -2.13
CA GLY A 126 4.16 -1.89 -3.35
C GLY A 126 4.75 -3.29 -3.18
N ARG A 127 5.72 -3.59 -4.04
CA ARG A 127 6.45 -4.87 -4.02
C ARG A 127 7.28 -5.01 -2.76
N MET A 128 7.42 -6.22 -2.25
CA MET A 128 8.15 -6.50 -1.00
C MET A 128 9.68 -6.48 -1.16
N THR A 129 10.21 -6.00 -2.27
CA THR A 129 11.65 -6.05 -2.60
C THR A 129 12.50 -5.34 -1.52
N ASN A 130 12.12 -4.14 -1.09
CA ASN A 130 12.85 -3.41 -0.04
C ASN A 130 12.87 -4.18 1.28
N LEU A 131 11.72 -4.76 1.68
CA LEU A 131 11.63 -5.55 2.91
C LEU A 131 12.43 -6.84 2.82
N ALA A 132 12.46 -7.51 1.65
CA ALA A 132 13.27 -8.70 1.43
C ALA A 132 14.77 -8.37 1.50
N LEU A 133 15.21 -7.27 0.90
CA LEU A 133 16.60 -6.80 1.02
C LEU A 133 16.94 -6.40 2.47
N ALA A 134 16.05 -5.72 3.18
CA ALA A 134 16.22 -5.41 4.61
C ALA A 134 16.35 -6.68 5.45
N LEU A 135 15.58 -7.72 5.15
CA LEU A 135 15.67 -9.03 5.81
C LEU A 135 17.03 -9.73 5.56
N GLN A 136 17.61 -9.57 4.37
CA GLN A 136 18.95 -10.09 4.07
C GLN A 136 20.05 -9.36 4.89
N ILE A 137 19.87 -8.04 5.12
CA ILE A 137 20.79 -7.25 5.97
C ILE A 137 20.63 -7.61 7.45
N GLU A 138 19.38 -7.78 7.91
CA GLU A 138 19.03 -8.08 9.30
C GLU A 138 18.07 -9.27 9.41
N PRO A 139 18.60 -10.51 9.51
CA PRO A 139 17.75 -11.71 9.63
C PRO A 139 16.83 -11.74 10.85
N LYS A 140 17.10 -10.90 11.86
CA LYS A 140 16.27 -10.77 13.07
C LYS A 140 15.16 -9.71 12.89
N LEU A 141 15.05 -9.08 11.74
CA LEU A 141 14.06 -8.03 11.45
C LEU A 141 12.62 -8.40 11.83
N PRO A 142 12.16 -9.69 11.67
CA PRO A 142 10.83 -10.10 12.12
C PRO A 142 10.57 -9.93 13.63
N ARG A 143 11.63 -9.91 14.44
CA ARG A 143 11.53 -9.70 15.90
C ARG A 143 11.68 -8.24 16.30
N LEU A 144 12.17 -7.40 15.39
CA LEU A 144 12.38 -5.97 15.63
C LEU A 144 11.15 -5.15 15.23
N LEU A 145 10.45 -5.54 14.19
CA LEU A 145 9.18 -4.90 13.82
C LEU A 145 8.04 -5.39 14.74
N ARG A 146 7.09 -4.50 15.00
CA ARG A 146 5.86 -4.87 15.69
C ARG A 146 5.03 -5.83 14.85
N ASN A 147 4.80 -5.47 13.60
CA ASN A 147 4.11 -6.27 12.58
C ASN A 147 4.35 -5.65 11.20
N VAL A 148 3.97 -6.39 10.17
CA VAL A 148 3.93 -5.93 8.77
C VAL A 148 2.49 -6.00 8.28
N VAL A 149 2.01 -4.94 7.64
CA VAL A 149 0.72 -4.93 6.93
C VAL A 149 1.02 -4.72 5.45
N SER A 150 0.67 -5.69 4.63
CA SER A 150 0.97 -5.65 3.19
C SER A 150 -0.28 -5.60 2.36
N MET A 151 -0.38 -4.60 1.49
CA MET A 151 -1.29 -4.67 0.34
C MET A 151 -0.65 -5.59 -0.70
N GLY A 152 -1.35 -6.63 -1.09
CA GLY A 152 -0.89 -7.53 -2.14
C GLY A 152 -1.53 -8.90 -2.11
N GLY A 153 -1.36 -9.61 -3.20
CA GLY A 153 -1.83 -10.97 -3.36
C GLY A 153 -3.32 -11.14 -3.47
N THR A 154 -3.68 -12.38 -3.67
CA THR A 154 -5.07 -12.86 -3.62
C THR A 154 -5.05 -14.32 -3.21
N VAL A 155 -6.01 -14.73 -2.39
CA VAL A 155 -6.10 -16.10 -1.86
C VAL A 155 -7.27 -16.85 -2.48
N PHE A 156 -8.40 -16.19 -2.65
CA PHE A 156 -9.64 -16.78 -3.18
C PHE A 156 -10.24 -15.98 -4.35
N ALA A 157 -9.88 -14.69 -4.49
CA ALA A 157 -10.31 -13.89 -5.62
C ALA A 157 -9.42 -14.12 -6.84
N ALA A 158 -9.88 -13.69 -8.01
CA ALA A 158 -9.04 -13.65 -9.20
C ALA A 158 -7.91 -12.64 -9.03
N GLY A 159 -6.82 -12.82 -9.78
CA GLY A 159 -5.74 -11.84 -9.86
C GLY A 159 -6.11 -10.64 -10.74
N ASN A 160 -5.29 -9.60 -10.70
CA ASN A 160 -5.40 -8.41 -11.55
C ASN A 160 -4.20 -8.21 -12.49
N CYS A 161 -3.08 -8.90 -12.23
CA CYS A 161 -1.89 -8.91 -13.09
C CYS A 161 -1.85 -10.17 -13.97
N SER A 162 -2.35 -11.28 -13.45
CA SER A 162 -2.64 -12.52 -14.17
C SER A 162 -3.94 -13.10 -13.62
N PRO A 163 -4.49 -14.19 -14.21
CA PRO A 163 -5.71 -14.80 -13.66
C PRO A 163 -5.63 -15.20 -12.19
N VAL A 164 -4.42 -15.41 -11.64
CA VAL A 164 -4.19 -15.93 -10.28
C VAL A 164 -3.27 -15.08 -9.43
N ALA A 165 -2.67 -14.03 -9.97
CA ALA A 165 -1.69 -13.21 -9.25
C ALA A 165 -2.06 -11.73 -9.23
N GLU A 166 -1.83 -11.12 -8.08
CA GLU A 166 -1.95 -9.68 -7.86
C GLU A 166 -0.61 -8.99 -8.20
N ALA A 167 -0.68 -7.73 -8.63
CA ALA A 167 0.42 -6.98 -9.23
C ALA A 167 1.66 -6.84 -8.34
N ASN A 168 1.49 -6.57 -7.03
CA ASN A 168 2.62 -6.42 -6.10
C ASN A 168 3.37 -7.74 -5.91
N ILE A 169 2.64 -8.82 -5.68
CA ILE A 169 3.24 -10.15 -5.51
C ILE A 169 3.80 -10.66 -6.84
N ALA A 170 3.08 -10.47 -7.95
CA ALA A 170 3.57 -10.87 -9.28
C ALA A 170 4.81 -10.07 -9.72
N GLY A 171 4.96 -8.86 -9.23
CA GLY A 171 6.08 -7.97 -9.55
C GLY A 171 7.42 -8.38 -8.93
N ASP A 172 7.41 -9.12 -7.81
CA ASP A 172 8.60 -9.76 -7.22
C ASP A 172 8.17 -10.96 -6.35
N PRO A 173 7.81 -12.11 -6.96
CA PRO A 173 7.35 -13.27 -6.21
C PRO A 173 8.41 -13.83 -5.26
N GLU A 174 9.68 -13.75 -5.62
CA GLU A 174 10.80 -14.21 -4.80
C GLU A 174 10.95 -13.39 -3.51
N ALA A 175 10.83 -12.06 -3.61
CA ALA A 175 10.82 -11.19 -2.43
C ALA A 175 9.60 -11.48 -1.55
N ALA A 176 8.43 -11.64 -2.14
CA ALA A 176 7.20 -11.94 -1.41
C ALA A 176 7.27 -13.30 -0.70
N ASP A 177 7.75 -14.36 -1.37
CA ASP A 177 7.93 -15.67 -0.73
C ASP A 177 8.94 -15.63 0.42
N MET A 178 10.06 -14.92 0.21
CA MET A 178 11.08 -14.71 1.26
C MET A 178 10.47 -14.03 2.50
N VAL A 179 9.69 -12.98 2.32
CA VAL A 179 9.05 -12.22 3.40
C VAL A 179 7.98 -13.07 4.10
N MET A 180 7.10 -13.74 3.34
CA MET A 180 6.06 -14.59 3.92
C MET A 180 6.63 -15.77 4.70
N HIS A 181 7.83 -16.24 4.34
CA HIS A 181 8.52 -17.34 5.02
C HIS A 181 9.40 -16.91 6.21
N ALA A 182 9.64 -15.62 6.40
CA ALA A 182 10.59 -15.10 7.39
C ALA A 182 10.07 -15.09 8.84
N GLY A 183 8.78 -15.34 9.06
CA GLY A 183 8.17 -15.36 10.38
C GLY A 183 7.80 -13.97 10.94
N PHE A 184 7.53 -13.02 10.07
CA PHE A 184 6.89 -11.75 10.46
C PHE A 184 5.47 -11.99 11.01
N ASP A 185 5.04 -11.16 11.95
CA ASP A 185 3.59 -10.99 12.20
C ASP A 185 3.02 -10.19 11.01
N LEU A 186 2.73 -10.93 9.94
CA LEU A 186 2.31 -10.39 8.64
C LEU A 186 0.80 -10.46 8.50
N LEU A 187 0.18 -9.30 8.23
CA LEU A 187 -1.20 -9.18 7.75
C LEU A 187 -1.18 -8.93 6.24
N LEU A 188 -1.73 -9.85 5.46
CA LEU A 188 -1.94 -9.72 4.03
C LEU A 188 -3.34 -9.15 3.77
N VAL A 189 -3.41 -8.02 3.06
CA VAL A 189 -4.64 -7.36 2.63
C VAL A 189 -4.71 -7.47 1.10
N GLY A 190 -5.28 -8.58 0.65
CA GLY A 190 -5.32 -8.95 -0.76
C GLY A 190 -6.57 -8.48 -1.50
N LEU A 191 -6.62 -8.82 -2.79
CA LEU A 191 -7.78 -8.51 -3.66
C LEU A 191 -9.10 -9.10 -3.14
N ASP A 192 -9.02 -10.13 -2.28
CA ASP A 192 -10.18 -10.74 -1.60
C ASP A 192 -11.05 -9.72 -0.87
N VAL A 193 -10.46 -8.65 -0.40
CA VAL A 193 -11.14 -7.57 0.33
C VAL A 193 -11.01 -6.21 -0.34
N THR A 194 -9.89 -5.91 -0.99
CA THR A 194 -9.67 -4.58 -1.58
C THR A 194 -10.63 -4.32 -2.74
N HIS A 195 -11.00 -5.34 -3.51
CA HIS A 195 -12.03 -5.22 -4.55
C HIS A 195 -13.43 -4.87 -4.00
N LYS A 196 -13.70 -5.13 -2.72
CA LYS A 196 -14.99 -4.81 -2.10
C LYS A 196 -15.06 -3.33 -1.69
N VAL A 197 -13.92 -2.71 -1.34
CA VAL A 197 -13.86 -1.33 -0.86
C VAL A 197 -13.63 -0.39 -2.02
N GLN A 198 -14.69 0.28 -2.44
CA GLN A 198 -14.70 1.08 -3.66
C GLN A 198 -15.10 2.52 -3.37
N LEU A 199 -14.37 3.47 -3.94
CA LEU A 199 -14.81 4.85 -4.02
C LEU A 199 -15.69 5.03 -5.25
N THR A 200 -16.85 5.64 -5.04
CA THR A 200 -17.84 5.96 -6.07
C THR A 200 -17.86 7.45 -6.36
N ALA A 201 -18.50 7.85 -7.45
CA ALA A 201 -18.76 9.26 -7.75
C ALA A 201 -19.51 9.98 -6.61
N ALA A 202 -20.42 9.28 -5.91
CA ALA A 202 -21.11 9.83 -4.74
C ALA A 202 -20.19 10.08 -3.56
N HIS A 203 -19.24 9.19 -3.30
CA HIS A 203 -18.20 9.37 -2.26
C HIS A 203 -17.32 10.57 -2.58
N LEU A 204 -16.93 10.74 -3.85
CA LEU A 204 -16.13 11.88 -4.28
C LEU A 204 -16.90 13.21 -4.19
N ALA A 205 -18.19 13.22 -4.55
CA ALA A 205 -19.04 14.39 -4.38
C ALA A 205 -19.22 14.75 -2.89
N SER A 206 -19.31 13.75 -2.00
CA SER A 206 -19.34 13.96 -0.57
C SER A 206 -18.02 14.56 -0.05
N LEU A 207 -16.87 14.03 -0.48
CA LEU A 207 -15.55 14.58 -0.15
C LEU A 207 -15.43 16.03 -0.62
N ASP A 208 -15.86 16.34 -1.84
CA ASP A 208 -15.83 17.72 -2.39
C ASP A 208 -16.66 18.68 -1.56
N ARG A 209 -17.86 18.26 -1.15
CA ARG A 209 -18.81 19.07 -0.38
C ARG A 209 -18.38 19.30 1.06
N TRP A 210 -17.83 18.28 1.72
CA TRP A 210 -17.59 18.26 3.16
C TRP A 210 -16.12 18.29 3.56
N CYS A 211 -15.18 18.48 2.61
CA CYS A 211 -13.77 18.57 2.96
C CYS A 211 -13.51 19.74 3.88
N ALA A 212 -12.69 19.52 4.91
CA ALA A 212 -12.24 20.59 5.79
C ALA A 212 -11.43 21.61 4.98
N PRO A 213 -11.56 22.93 5.26
CA PRO A 213 -10.90 23.98 4.48
C PRO A 213 -9.39 23.78 4.35
N GLU A 214 -8.74 23.31 5.41
CA GLU A 214 -7.30 23.01 5.43
C GLU A 214 -6.92 21.80 4.56
N ASN A 215 -7.89 20.96 4.20
CA ASN A 215 -7.71 19.78 3.35
C ASN A 215 -8.16 20.01 1.90
N ARG A 216 -8.61 21.23 1.53
CA ARG A 216 -9.14 21.53 0.19
C ARG A 216 -8.19 21.09 -0.93
N ALA A 217 -6.90 21.42 -0.82
CA ALA A 217 -5.91 21.04 -1.82
C ALA A 217 -5.73 19.48 -1.92
N ILE A 218 -5.88 18.78 -0.80
CA ILE A 218 -5.87 17.31 -0.77
C ILE A 218 -7.11 16.75 -1.48
N ALA A 219 -8.29 17.29 -1.17
CA ALA A 219 -9.53 16.88 -1.83
C ALA A 219 -9.47 17.13 -3.34
N ASP A 220 -8.99 18.31 -3.78
CA ASP A 220 -8.82 18.63 -5.20
C ASP A 220 -7.89 17.63 -5.91
N TYR A 221 -6.79 17.25 -5.24
CA TYR A 221 -5.88 16.21 -5.75
C TYR A 221 -6.60 14.85 -5.87
N ILE A 222 -7.27 14.39 -4.81
CA ILE A 222 -7.98 13.09 -4.82
C ILE A 222 -9.05 13.08 -5.92
N LEU A 223 -9.84 14.15 -6.02
CA LEU A 223 -10.88 14.28 -7.06
C LEU A 223 -10.29 14.24 -8.47
N GLY A 224 -9.15 14.88 -8.68
CA GLY A 224 -8.45 14.87 -9.96
C GLY A 224 -7.90 13.50 -10.30
N ALA A 225 -7.14 12.89 -9.40
CA ALA A 225 -6.49 11.59 -9.60
C ALA A 225 -7.51 10.46 -9.79
N MET A 226 -8.61 10.47 -9.01
CA MET A 226 -9.67 9.46 -9.15
C MET A 226 -10.41 9.52 -10.48
N LYS A 227 -10.44 10.67 -11.18
CA LYS A 227 -10.98 10.73 -12.56
C LYS A 227 -10.19 9.86 -13.52
N HIS A 228 -8.86 9.86 -13.39
CA HIS A 228 -8.00 8.98 -14.20
C HIS A 228 -8.25 7.50 -13.84
N TYR A 229 -8.33 7.19 -12.56
CA TYR A 229 -8.56 5.84 -12.06
C TYR A 229 -9.94 5.30 -12.46
N PHE A 230 -11.00 6.10 -12.40
CA PHE A 230 -12.32 5.75 -12.92
C PHE A 230 -12.30 5.49 -14.44
N ARG A 231 -11.56 6.31 -15.20
CA ARG A 231 -11.41 6.08 -16.64
C ARG A 231 -10.78 4.72 -16.93
N PHE A 232 -9.72 4.34 -16.21
CA PHE A 232 -9.13 3.01 -16.33
C PHE A 232 -10.15 1.92 -15.97
N ASN A 233 -10.84 2.07 -14.84
CA ASN A 233 -11.80 1.05 -14.36
C ASN A 233 -12.94 0.82 -15.35
N ARG A 234 -13.44 1.88 -15.98
CA ARG A 234 -14.44 1.75 -17.08
C ARG A 234 -13.92 0.92 -18.25
N LEU A 235 -12.65 1.04 -18.60
CA LEU A 235 -12.05 0.23 -19.67
C LEU A 235 -11.92 -1.23 -19.30
N ALA A 236 -11.70 -1.53 -18.02
CA ALA A 236 -11.50 -2.87 -17.51
C ALA A 236 -12.82 -3.59 -17.17
N ASP A 237 -13.83 -2.87 -16.70
CA ASP A 237 -15.00 -3.44 -16.02
C ASP A 237 -16.37 -2.91 -16.51
N TYR A 238 -16.45 -2.49 -17.77
CA TYR A 238 -17.72 -2.18 -18.45
C TYR A 238 -18.59 -1.04 -17.81
N ASP A 239 -18.06 0.18 -17.79
CA ASP A 239 -18.84 1.42 -17.49
C ASP A 239 -19.22 1.68 -16.02
N LEU A 240 -18.45 1.21 -15.05
CA LEU A 240 -18.73 1.49 -13.66
C LEU A 240 -18.00 2.76 -13.16
N ASP A 241 -18.77 3.70 -12.56
CA ASP A 241 -18.26 4.93 -11.94
C ASP A 241 -17.80 4.68 -10.50
N HIS A 242 -16.98 3.67 -10.31
CA HIS A 242 -16.34 3.34 -9.03
C HIS A 242 -14.97 2.70 -9.26
N CYS A 243 -14.13 2.73 -8.24
CA CYS A 243 -12.79 2.14 -8.29
C CYS A 243 -12.42 1.56 -6.94
N PRO A 244 -11.87 0.35 -6.90
CA PRO A 244 -11.31 -0.19 -5.67
C PRO A 244 -10.15 0.68 -5.17
N VAL A 245 -10.01 0.78 -3.86
CA VAL A 245 -8.91 1.49 -3.20
C VAL A 245 -8.09 0.50 -2.39
N HIS A 246 -7.08 -0.05 -3.06
CA HIS A 246 -6.28 -1.16 -2.53
C HIS A 246 -5.44 -0.72 -1.32
N ASP A 247 -4.53 0.20 -1.52
CA ASP A 247 -3.58 0.69 -0.53
C ASP A 247 -4.23 1.46 0.61
N PRO A 248 -5.25 2.32 0.36
CA PRO A 248 -5.96 2.98 1.43
C PRO A 248 -6.61 2.01 2.41
N LEU A 249 -7.12 0.86 1.95
CA LEU A 249 -7.66 -0.16 2.84
C LEU A 249 -6.58 -0.81 3.70
N ALA A 250 -5.43 -1.18 3.10
CA ALA A 250 -4.32 -1.75 3.85
C ALA A 250 -3.80 -0.77 4.91
N MET A 251 -3.66 0.51 4.55
CA MET A 251 -3.28 1.57 5.48
C MET A 251 -4.30 1.76 6.60
N LEU A 252 -5.60 1.75 6.29
CA LEU A 252 -6.67 1.84 7.28
C LEU A 252 -6.59 0.67 8.26
N LEU A 253 -6.43 -0.57 7.78
CA LEU A 253 -6.32 -1.76 8.63
C LEU A 253 -5.03 -1.79 9.45
N ALA A 254 -3.95 -1.17 8.97
CA ALA A 254 -2.75 -0.94 9.77
C ALA A 254 -3.02 0.01 10.95
N VAL A 255 -3.91 0.98 10.78
CA VAL A 255 -4.29 1.94 11.83
C VAL A 255 -5.39 1.38 12.73
N ASP A 256 -6.45 0.82 12.16
CA ASP A 256 -7.58 0.23 12.88
C ASP A 256 -7.97 -1.13 12.28
N PRO A 257 -7.44 -2.24 12.81
CA PRO A 257 -7.77 -3.57 12.31
C PRO A 257 -9.20 -4.03 12.63
N SER A 258 -9.97 -3.29 13.42
CA SER A 258 -11.29 -3.74 13.87
C SER A 258 -12.37 -3.76 12.76
N ALA A 259 -12.08 -3.19 11.60
CA ALA A 259 -12.96 -3.24 10.44
C ALA A 259 -12.83 -4.54 9.62
N GLY A 260 -11.79 -5.35 9.86
CA GLY A 260 -11.50 -6.55 9.10
C GLY A 260 -11.88 -7.85 9.80
N VAL A 261 -12.07 -8.90 9.00
CA VAL A 261 -12.19 -10.29 9.44
C VAL A 261 -10.97 -11.07 8.97
N TYR A 262 -10.28 -11.72 9.90
CA TYR A 262 -8.95 -12.28 9.68
C TYR A 262 -8.90 -13.78 9.91
N ARG A 263 -8.01 -14.44 9.15
CA ARG A 263 -7.69 -15.85 9.38
C ARG A 263 -6.19 -16.09 9.25
N LYS A 264 -5.61 -16.84 10.19
CA LYS A 264 -4.25 -17.37 10.05
C LYS A 264 -4.24 -18.62 9.18
N MET A 265 -3.32 -18.66 8.22
CA MET A 265 -3.13 -19.81 7.34
C MET A 265 -1.67 -19.90 6.87
N PRO A 266 -1.15 -21.10 6.58
CA PRO A 266 0.16 -21.23 5.98
C PRO A 266 0.10 -20.68 4.57
N ALA A 267 1.15 -19.96 4.15
CA ALA A 267 1.21 -19.34 2.84
C ALA A 267 2.59 -19.45 2.21
N ARG A 268 2.62 -19.60 0.90
CA ARG A 268 3.79 -19.52 0.05
C ARG A 268 3.45 -18.74 -1.21
N VAL A 269 4.46 -18.29 -1.93
CA VAL A 269 4.28 -17.69 -3.25
C VAL A 269 4.87 -18.63 -4.31
N GLU A 270 4.11 -18.89 -5.37
CA GLU A 270 4.59 -19.68 -6.51
C GLU A 270 5.57 -18.84 -7.34
N CYS A 271 6.85 -19.23 -7.33
CA CYS A 271 7.92 -18.50 -8.02
C CYS A 271 8.29 -19.09 -9.40
N GLY A 272 7.94 -20.35 -9.69
CA GLY A 272 8.42 -21.09 -10.87
C GLY A 272 7.37 -21.46 -11.90
N GLY A 273 6.08 -21.34 -11.58
CA GLY A 273 4.99 -21.82 -12.43
C GLY A 273 4.78 -20.97 -13.70
N THR A 274 4.53 -21.63 -14.82
CA THR A 274 4.26 -20.95 -16.10
C THR A 274 2.98 -20.11 -16.06
N TYR A 275 1.92 -20.60 -15.40
CA TYR A 275 0.61 -19.93 -15.33
C TYR A 275 0.29 -19.41 -13.92
N CYS A 276 1.04 -19.88 -12.90
CA CYS A 276 0.75 -19.59 -11.50
C CYS A 276 1.81 -18.73 -10.81
N ARG A 277 2.85 -18.27 -11.54
CA ARG A 277 3.88 -17.40 -10.97
C ARG A 277 3.26 -16.16 -10.32
N GLY A 278 3.62 -15.88 -9.08
CA GLY A 278 3.06 -14.81 -8.26
C GLY A 278 1.75 -15.17 -7.54
N MET A 279 1.24 -16.39 -7.68
CA MET A 279 0.08 -16.85 -6.92
C MET A 279 0.43 -17.03 -5.45
N VAL A 280 -0.38 -16.48 -4.55
CA VAL A 280 -0.31 -16.77 -3.11
C VAL A 280 -1.03 -18.09 -2.85
N VAL A 281 -0.26 -19.11 -2.54
CA VAL A 281 -0.76 -20.46 -2.25
C VAL A 281 -1.00 -20.58 -0.74
N THR A 282 -2.25 -20.79 -0.33
CA THR A 282 -2.62 -21.05 1.06
C THR A 282 -3.23 -22.43 1.21
N ASP A 283 -3.13 -23.02 2.41
CA ASP A 283 -3.65 -24.37 2.68
C ASP A 283 -4.61 -24.37 3.87
N ARG A 284 -5.83 -24.89 3.62
CA ARG A 284 -6.89 -25.00 4.62
C ARG A 284 -7.28 -26.45 4.92
N ARG A 285 -6.52 -27.40 4.40
CA ARG A 285 -6.74 -28.83 4.69
C ARG A 285 -6.48 -29.11 6.17
N ILE A 286 -6.98 -30.22 6.67
CA ILE A 286 -6.79 -30.66 8.07
C ILE A 286 -5.30 -30.83 8.38
N VAL A 287 -4.54 -31.33 7.41
CA VAL A 287 -3.07 -31.42 7.46
C VAL A 287 -2.52 -30.51 6.36
N PRO A 288 -2.22 -29.26 6.68
CA PRO A 288 -1.68 -28.31 5.70
C PRO A 288 -0.22 -28.65 5.39
N PHE A 289 0.31 -28.06 4.29
CA PHE A 289 1.74 -28.10 4.02
C PHE A 289 2.53 -27.33 5.10
N ASP A 290 3.78 -27.72 5.32
CA ASP A 290 4.66 -27.07 6.28
C ASP A 290 5.12 -25.70 5.76
N SER A 291 4.62 -24.64 6.36
CA SER A 291 5.00 -23.24 6.08
C SER A 291 4.62 -22.35 7.25
N PRO A 292 5.32 -21.24 7.47
CA PRO A 292 4.89 -20.22 8.42
C PRO A 292 3.47 -19.73 8.15
N TYR A 293 2.77 -19.40 9.22
CA TYR A 293 1.42 -18.85 9.14
C TYR A 293 1.49 -17.33 9.02
N ILE A 294 0.74 -16.80 8.07
CA ILE A 294 0.44 -15.37 7.97
C ILE A 294 -1.03 -15.13 8.33
N THR A 295 -1.36 -13.90 8.68
CA THR A 295 -2.75 -13.45 8.83
C THR A 295 -3.25 -12.91 7.50
N VAL A 296 -4.39 -13.39 7.01
CA VAL A 296 -5.03 -12.90 5.78
C VAL A 296 -6.33 -12.21 6.15
N CYS A 297 -6.57 -11.03 5.60
CA CYS A 297 -7.86 -10.36 5.67
C CYS A 297 -8.81 -11.00 4.66
N LEU A 298 -9.94 -11.54 5.12
CA LEU A 298 -10.89 -12.27 4.28
C LEU A 298 -12.21 -11.53 4.07
N ASP A 299 -12.52 -10.60 4.96
CA ASP A 299 -13.70 -9.75 4.83
C ASP A 299 -13.50 -8.42 5.55
N VAL A 300 -14.33 -7.44 5.23
CA VAL A 300 -14.24 -6.08 5.75
C VAL A 300 -15.63 -5.45 5.80
N ASP A 301 -15.86 -4.65 6.83
CA ASP A 301 -17.01 -3.73 6.85
C ASP A 301 -16.76 -2.58 5.85
N VAL A 302 -17.31 -2.73 4.65
CA VAL A 302 -17.07 -1.82 3.52
C VAL A 302 -17.54 -0.39 3.82
N THR A 303 -18.74 -0.25 4.39
CA THR A 303 -19.29 1.07 4.71
C THR A 303 -18.40 1.80 5.71
N ARG A 304 -18.08 1.12 6.81
CA ARG A 304 -17.19 1.67 7.83
C ARG A 304 -15.80 1.99 7.28
N ALA A 305 -15.26 1.16 6.39
CA ALA A 305 -13.95 1.39 5.79
C ALA A 305 -13.94 2.67 4.95
N VAL A 306 -14.93 2.87 4.07
CA VAL A 306 -15.01 4.08 3.23
C VAL A 306 -15.25 5.33 4.08
N GLU A 307 -16.18 5.27 5.03
CA GLU A 307 -16.46 6.39 5.94
C GLU A 307 -15.22 6.78 6.75
N THR A 308 -14.51 5.80 7.33
CA THR A 308 -13.30 6.05 8.10
C THR A 308 -12.18 6.61 7.23
N LEU A 309 -12.04 6.14 5.99
CA LEU A 309 -11.04 6.65 5.05
C LEU A 309 -11.29 8.13 4.74
N LEU A 310 -12.52 8.52 4.46
CA LEU A 310 -12.85 9.89 4.07
C LEU A 310 -12.91 10.85 5.27
N ALA A 311 -13.24 10.35 6.45
CA ALA A 311 -13.40 11.16 7.67
C ALA A 311 -12.16 11.95 8.08
N VAL A 312 -10.96 11.52 7.69
CA VAL A 312 -9.72 12.27 7.99
C VAL A 312 -9.56 13.54 7.14
N PHE A 313 -10.32 13.66 6.06
CA PHE A 313 -10.26 14.80 5.13
C PHE A 313 -11.47 15.73 5.27
N THR A 314 -12.52 15.28 5.94
CA THR A 314 -13.80 16.02 6.04
C THR A 314 -13.97 16.66 7.42
N GLU A 315 -14.74 17.72 7.49
CA GLU A 315 -15.27 18.22 8.76
C GLU A 315 -16.20 17.14 9.36
N LYS A 316 -16.20 17.05 10.69
CA LYS A 316 -17.23 16.23 11.35
C LYS A 316 -18.58 16.85 11.03
N ASP A 317 -19.45 16.09 10.41
CA ASP A 317 -20.85 16.50 10.22
C ASP A 317 -21.44 16.77 11.62
N PRO A 318 -21.88 17.99 11.92
CA PRO A 318 -22.49 18.29 13.22
C PRO A 318 -23.83 17.57 13.43
N ALA A 319 -24.31 16.80 12.44
CA ALA A 319 -25.59 16.09 12.47
C ALA A 319 -25.45 14.55 12.66
N ILE A 320 -24.23 14.00 12.89
CA ILE A 320 -24.01 12.58 13.20
C ILE A 320 -23.38 12.43 14.59
#